data_c7b60499a8e8eef43c37510d9717cfae
#
_entry.id   c7b60499a8e8eef43c37510d9717cfae
#
_cell.length_a   1.000
_cell.length_b   1.000
_cell.length_c   1.000
_cell.angle_alpha   90.00
_cell.angle_beta   90.00
_cell.angle_gamma   90.00
#
_symmetry.space_group_name_H-M   'P 1'
#
loop_
_entity.id
_entity.type
_entity.pdbx_description
1 polymer ?
#
loop_
_entity_poly.entity_id
_entity_poly.type
_entity_poly.pdbx_seq_one_letter_code
_entity_poly.pdbx_strand_id
1 'polypeptide(L)'
;MTTQRVGLLGNPLRRRHSQVMHDAAFDAAGIDARYVLLELEPDKVEAAVAAARGPDWLGLGVTAPYKQVVAGLCDVVEAQAARIGAVNNVTKDADGRLVGFNSDAPGFRAG
;
A
#
# COMPACT_ATOMS: atom_id res chain seq x y z
N MET A 1 5.52 13.62 17.74
CA MET A 1 4.81 12.57 16.97
C MET A 1 5.50 12.37 15.64
N THR A 2 5.64 11.14 15.23
CA THR A 2 6.27 10.80 13.96
C THR A 2 5.26 10.95 12.83
N THR A 3 5.65 11.62 11.73
CA THR A 3 4.82 11.69 10.54
C THR A 3 4.62 10.29 9.99
N GLN A 4 3.37 9.91 9.75
CA GLN A 4 3.04 8.62 9.16
C GLN A 4 3.20 8.66 7.65
N ARG A 5 3.33 7.48 7.04
CA ARG A 5 3.56 7.33 5.61
C ARG A 5 2.53 6.43 4.97
N VAL A 6 2.20 6.79 3.73
CA VAL A 6 1.46 5.92 2.81
C VAL A 6 2.37 5.74 1.60
N GLY A 7 2.72 4.53 1.27
CA GLY A 7 3.63 4.25 0.17
C GLY A 7 2.92 3.78 -1.08
N LEU A 8 3.50 4.06 -2.24
CA LEU A 8 3.14 3.42 -3.50
C LEU A 8 4.33 2.58 -3.94
N LEU A 9 4.15 1.28 -3.99
CA LEU A 9 5.19 0.32 -4.33
C LEU A 9 5.04 -0.16 -5.77
N GLY A 10 6.10 -0.04 -6.54
CA GLY A 10 6.12 -0.47 -7.93
C GLY A 10 7.48 -0.18 -8.57
N ASN A 11 7.63 -0.55 -9.82
CA ASN A 11 8.84 -0.25 -10.60
C ASN A 11 8.59 -0.52 -12.08
N PRO A 12 8.64 0.51 -12.95
CA PRO A 12 8.90 1.92 -12.64
C PRO A 12 7.68 2.65 -12.09
N LEU A 13 7.90 3.71 -11.36
CA LEU A 13 6.84 4.60 -10.87
C LEU A 13 6.90 5.92 -11.65
N ARG A 14 5.79 6.28 -12.28
CA ARG A 14 5.71 7.47 -13.13
C ARG A 14 4.64 8.45 -12.67
N ARG A 15 4.28 8.39 -11.38
CA ARG A 15 3.14 9.14 -10.83
C ARG A 15 3.55 10.15 -9.76
N ARG A 16 4.58 10.95 -10.04
CA ARG A 16 5.07 11.95 -9.08
C ARG A 16 4.00 12.99 -8.72
N HIS A 17 3.14 13.34 -9.67
CA HIS A 17 2.05 14.26 -9.38
C HIS A 17 1.05 13.70 -8.35
N SER A 18 0.90 12.38 -8.29
CA SER A 18 0.06 11.74 -7.28
C SER A 18 0.60 11.96 -5.87
N GLN A 19 1.93 11.97 -5.70
CA GLN A 19 2.54 12.27 -4.42
C GLN A 19 2.15 13.68 -3.95
N VAL A 20 2.26 14.67 -4.84
CA VAL A 20 1.92 16.06 -4.52
C VAL A 20 0.44 16.18 -4.15
N MET A 21 -0.44 15.53 -4.92
CA MET A 21 -1.88 15.56 -4.66
C MET A 21 -2.24 14.93 -3.32
N HIS A 22 -1.65 13.76 -3.01
CA HIS A 22 -1.93 13.08 -1.74
C HIS A 22 -1.40 13.85 -0.54
N ASP A 23 -0.20 14.43 -0.65
CA ASP A 23 0.35 15.25 0.43
C ASP A 23 -0.50 16.48 0.69
N ALA A 24 -0.97 17.13 -0.37
CA ALA A 24 -1.85 18.29 -0.24
C ALA A 24 -3.19 17.91 0.42
N ALA A 25 -3.74 16.75 0.07
CA ALA A 25 -4.97 16.25 0.67
C ALA A 25 -4.78 15.95 2.16
N PHE A 26 -3.66 15.36 2.55
CA PHE A 26 -3.35 15.12 3.96
C PHE A 26 -3.23 16.42 4.74
N ASP A 27 -2.54 17.42 4.17
CA ASP A 27 -2.41 18.73 4.81
C ASP A 27 -3.78 19.41 4.98
N ALA A 28 -4.61 19.38 3.95
CA ALA A 28 -5.95 19.96 3.99
C ALA A 28 -6.86 19.28 5.02
N ALA A 29 -6.70 17.98 5.23
CA ALA A 29 -7.48 17.21 6.19
C ALA A 29 -6.89 17.28 7.61
N GLY A 30 -5.74 17.92 7.80
CA GLY A 30 -5.07 17.96 9.10
C GLY A 30 -4.44 16.64 9.51
N ILE A 31 -4.16 15.76 8.56
CA ILE A 31 -3.55 14.45 8.80
C ILE A 31 -2.03 14.58 8.67
N ASP A 32 -1.31 14.17 9.71
CA ASP A 32 0.15 14.17 9.69
C ASP A 32 0.67 12.91 8.98
N ALA A 33 0.58 12.93 7.66
CA ALA A 33 1.02 11.82 6.81
C ALA A 33 1.63 12.35 5.52
N ARG A 34 2.45 11.51 4.90
CA ARG A 34 3.09 11.81 3.61
C ARG A 34 3.01 10.60 2.70
N TYR A 35 2.86 10.88 1.42
CA TYR A 35 2.82 9.88 0.36
C TYR A 35 4.23 9.66 -0.17
N VAL A 36 4.70 8.41 -0.12
CA VAL A 36 6.07 8.05 -0.46
C VAL A 36 6.09 7.13 -1.67
N LEU A 37 6.93 7.42 -2.65
CA LEU A 37 7.11 6.56 -3.82
C LEU A 37 8.22 5.55 -3.53
N LEU A 38 7.86 4.26 -3.57
CA LEU A 38 8.78 3.16 -3.31
C LEU A 38 9.08 2.43 -4.63
N GLU A 39 9.98 3.01 -5.41
CA GLU A 39 10.45 2.41 -6.66
C GLU A 39 11.63 1.51 -6.34
N LEU A 40 11.34 0.24 -6.11
CA LEU A 40 12.31 -0.72 -5.58
C LEU A 40 12.55 -1.87 -6.53
N GLU A 41 13.76 -2.42 -6.48
CA GLU A 41 14.08 -3.68 -7.14
C GLU A 41 13.41 -4.85 -6.41
N PRO A 42 13.20 -6.00 -7.08
CA PRO A 42 12.48 -7.13 -6.47
C PRO A 42 13.04 -7.60 -5.14
N ASP A 43 14.36 -7.56 -4.96
CA ASP A 43 15.01 -8.02 -3.73
C ASP A 43 14.75 -7.11 -2.51
N LYS A 44 14.18 -5.92 -2.73
CA LYS A 44 13.88 -4.97 -1.65
C LYS A 44 12.40 -4.99 -1.24
N VAL A 45 11.54 -5.65 -1.99
CA VAL A 45 10.09 -5.59 -1.80
C VAL A 45 9.68 -6.23 -0.47
N GLU A 46 10.22 -7.39 -0.14
CA GLU A 46 9.86 -8.08 1.11
C GLU A 46 10.17 -7.23 2.33
N ALA A 47 11.35 -6.60 2.36
CA ALA A 47 11.73 -5.73 3.47
C ALA A 47 10.83 -4.49 3.57
N ALA A 48 10.44 -3.92 2.44
CA ALA A 48 9.54 -2.76 2.41
C ALA A 48 8.16 -3.11 2.95
N VAL A 49 7.62 -4.26 2.57
CA VAL A 49 6.32 -4.73 3.07
C VAL A 49 6.40 -5.01 4.56
N ALA A 50 7.48 -5.64 5.02
CA ALA A 50 7.69 -5.88 6.44
C ALA A 50 7.77 -4.58 7.25
N ALA A 51 8.41 -3.54 6.70
CA ALA A 51 8.50 -2.24 7.34
C ALA A 51 7.13 -1.58 7.51
N ALA A 52 6.17 -1.89 6.63
CA ALA A 52 4.82 -1.34 6.70
C ALA A 52 4.04 -1.82 7.93
N ARG A 53 4.51 -2.85 8.62
CA ARG A 53 3.93 -3.28 9.90
C ARG A 53 4.24 -2.30 11.03
N GLY A 54 5.24 -1.45 10.86
CA GLY A 54 5.64 -0.49 11.87
C GLY A 54 4.64 0.64 12.05
N PRO A 55 4.73 1.37 13.18
CA PRO A 55 3.77 2.42 13.50
C PRO A 55 3.87 3.64 12.59
N ASP A 56 4.96 3.78 11.84
CA ASP A 56 5.17 4.92 10.95
C ASP A 56 4.41 4.80 9.62
N TRP A 57 3.77 3.67 9.37
CA TRP A 57 3.09 3.40 8.11
C TRP A 57 1.60 3.21 8.31
N LEU A 58 0.80 3.86 7.48
CA LEU A 58 -0.66 3.67 7.43
C LEU A 58 -1.05 2.55 6.47
N GLY A 59 -0.31 2.39 5.38
CA GLY A 59 -0.59 1.37 4.39
C GLY A 59 0.26 1.55 3.15
N LEU A 60 -0.01 0.69 2.15
CA LEU A 60 0.70 0.71 0.87
C LEU A 60 -0.28 0.57 -0.28
N GLY A 61 -0.08 1.38 -1.32
CA GLY A 61 -0.61 1.06 -2.63
C GLY A 61 0.42 0.20 -3.36
N VAL A 62 -0.02 -0.67 -4.23
CA VAL A 62 0.86 -1.58 -4.98
C VAL A 62 0.49 -1.56 -6.45
N THR A 63 1.49 -1.37 -7.29
CA THR A 63 1.30 -1.44 -8.75
C THR A 63 2.31 -2.40 -9.37
N ALA A 64 2.26 -2.55 -10.70
CA ALA A 64 3.13 -3.47 -11.40
C ALA A 64 4.60 -3.23 -11.05
N PRO A 65 5.41 -4.28 -10.98
CA PRO A 65 5.09 -5.69 -11.20
C PRO A 65 4.81 -6.46 -9.91
N TYR A 66 4.51 -5.81 -8.79
CA TYR A 66 4.57 -6.42 -7.47
C TYR A 66 3.23 -6.84 -6.87
N LYS A 67 2.12 -6.69 -7.59
CA LYS A 67 0.79 -7.03 -7.06
C LYS A 67 0.66 -8.48 -6.62
N GLN A 68 1.28 -9.41 -7.36
CA GLN A 68 1.24 -10.84 -7.01
C GLN A 68 2.18 -11.16 -5.85
N VAL A 69 3.38 -10.58 -5.87
CA VAL A 69 4.38 -10.80 -4.81
C VAL A 69 3.82 -10.33 -3.47
N VAL A 70 3.24 -9.14 -3.43
CA VAL A 70 2.71 -8.57 -2.20
C VAL A 70 1.54 -9.39 -1.65
N ALA A 71 0.74 -10.00 -2.52
CA ALA A 71 -0.34 -10.89 -2.06
C ALA A 71 0.21 -12.03 -1.18
N GLY A 72 1.39 -12.55 -1.51
CA GLY A 72 2.03 -13.61 -0.73
C GLY A 72 2.69 -13.11 0.56
N LEU A 73 2.84 -11.80 0.73
CA LEU A 73 3.50 -11.20 1.89
C LEU A 73 2.52 -10.64 2.92
N CYS A 74 1.24 -10.57 2.58
CA CYS A 74 0.21 -10.11 3.52
C CYS A 74 -0.16 -11.21 4.51
N ASP A 75 -0.57 -10.80 5.70
CA ASP A 75 -1.05 -11.74 6.73
C ASP A 75 -2.46 -12.24 6.38
N VAL A 76 -3.28 -11.35 5.80
CA VAL A 76 -4.64 -11.66 5.37
C VAL A 76 -4.82 -11.09 3.97
N VAL A 77 -5.44 -11.86 3.08
CA VAL A 77 -5.81 -11.39 1.75
C VAL A 77 -7.33 -11.58 1.62
N GLU A 78 -8.04 -10.50 1.29
CA GLU A 78 -9.49 -10.59 1.10
C GLU A 78 -9.83 -11.53 -0.05
N ALA A 79 -11.01 -12.15 0.03
CA ALA A 79 -11.41 -13.24 -0.86
C ALA A 79 -11.31 -12.88 -2.34
N GLN A 80 -11.69 -11.66 -2.71
CA GLN A 80 -11.63 -11.21 -4.10
C GLN A 80 -10.20 -11.12 -4.60
N ALA A 81 -9.32 -10.54 -3.79
CA ALA A 81 -7.91 -10.45 -4.13
C ALA A 81 -7.25 -11.83 -4.19
N ALA A 82 -7.64 -12.74 -3.29
CA ALA A 82 -7.13 -14.10 -3.29
C ALA A 82 -7.50 -14.85 -4.57
N ARG A 83 -8.72 -14.67 -5.07
CA ARG A 83 -9.15 -15.30 -6.34
C ARG A 83 -8.34 -14.82 -7.52
N ILE A 84 -8.01 -13.52 -7.54
CA ILE A 84 -7.23 -12.93 -8.61
C ILE A 84 -5.74 -13.25 -8.45
N GLY A 85 -5.31 -13.46 -7.21
CA GLY A 85 -3.89 -13.67 -6.89
C GLY A 85 -3.08 -12.39 -6.90
N ALA A 86 -3.72 -11.23 -6.74
CA ALA A 86 -3.05 -9.94 -6.81
C ALA A 86 -3.67 -8.95 -5.82
N VAL A 87 -2.81 -8.14 -5.21
CA VAL A 87 -3.17 -7.11 -4.23
C VAL A 87 -2.71 -5.76 -4.75
N ASN A 88 -3.57 -4.76 -4.77
CA ASN A 88 -3.17 -3.40 -5.12
C ASN A 88 -3.21 -2.43 -3.94
N ASN A 89 -3.70 -2.86 -2.80
CA ASN A 89 -3.72 -2.06 -1.58
C ASN A 89 -3.47 -2.93 -0.37
N VAL A 90 -2.72 -2.39 0.59
CA VAL A 90 -2.43 -3.04 1.86
C VAL A 90 -2.75 -2.07 2.97
N THR A 91 -3.53 -2.52 3.93
CA THR A 91 -3.83 -1.75 5.15
C THR A 91 -3.43 -2.58 6.37
N LYS A 92 -3.52 -1.98 7.55
CA LYS A 92 -3.31 -2.71 8.80
C LYS A 92 -4.64 -2.81 9.55
N ASP A 93 -4.91 -3.98 10.12
CA ASP A 93 -6.07 -4.15 10.99
C ASP A 93 -5.75 -3.69 12.42
N ALA A 94 -6.70 -3.85 13.33
CA ALA A 94 -6.55 -3.43 14.71
C ALA A 94 -5.42 -4.15 15.45
N ASP A 95 -5.04 -5.35 14.99
CA ASP A 95 -3.97 -6.14 15.56
C ASP A 95 -2.60 -5.89 14.91
N GLY A 96 -2.54 -4.97 13.94
CA GLY A 96 -1.32 -4.65 13.23
C GLY A 96 -0.98 -5.62 12.11
N ARG A 97 -1.91 -6.51 11.72
CA ARG A 97 -1.70 -7.43 10.61
C ARG A 97 -1.89 -6.72 9.28
N LEU A 98 -1.11 -7.12 8.28
CA LEU A 98 -1.24 -6.58 6.94
C LEU A 98 -2.39 -7.27 6.20
N VAL A 99 -3.36 -6.48 5.78
CA VAL A 99 -4.55 -6.95 5.05
C VAL A 99 -4.45 -6.44 3.63
N GLY A 100 -4.37 -7.36 2.68
CA GLY A 100 -4.30 -7.05 1.25
C GLY A 100 -5.66 -7.15 0.59
N PHE A 101 -5.95 -6.22 -0.31
CA PHE A 101 -7.17 -6.27 -1.10
C PHE A 101 -6.92 -5.71 -2.50
N ASN A 102 -7.88 -5.92 -3.39
CA ASN A 102 -7.78 -5.45 -4.77
C ASN A 102 -9.02 -4.62 -5.11
N SER A 103 -8.82 -3.31 -5.24
CA SER A 103 -9.91 -2.38 -5.54
C SER A 103 -10.41 -2.49 -6.98
N ASP A 104 -9.64 -3.16 -7.85
CA ASP A 104 -10.03 -3.42 -9.23
C ASP A 104 -10.82 -4.73 -9.38
N ALA A 105 -10.91 -5.52 -8.29
CA ALA A 105 -11.60 -6.81 -8.32
C ALA A 105 -13.10 -6.62 -8.52
N PRO A 106 -13.76 -7.49 -9.32
CA PRO A 106 -15.21 -7.45 -9.44
C PRO A 106 -15.88 -7.62 -8.07
N GLY A 107 -16.84 -6.77 -7.78
CA GLY A 107 -17.56 -6.81 -6.51
C GLY A 107 -16.91 -6.05 -5.38
N PHE A 108 -15.72 -5.47 -5.57
CA PHE A 108 -15.13 -4.61 -4.55
C PHE A 108 -15.97 -3.35 -4.38
N ARG A 109 -16.16 -2.95 -3.12
CA ARG A 109 -16.85 -1.70 -2.79
C ARG A 109 -15.99 -0.92 -1.81
N ALA A 110 -15.61 0.29 -2.22
CA ALA A 110 -14.97 1.25 -1.34
C ALA A 110 -16.02 1.72 -0.33
N GLY A 111 -15.82 1.38 0.89
CA GLY A 111 -16.83 1.67 1.92
C GLY A 111 -16.37 2.55 3.00
#